data_60f60ed7216393cd92dac4e113606a81
#
_entry.id   60f60ed7216393cd92dac4e113606a81
#
_cell.length_a   1.000
_cell.length_b   1.000
_cell.length_c   1.000
_cell.angle_alpha   90.00
_cell.angle_beta   90.00
_cell.angle_gamma   90.00
#
_symmetry.space_group_name_H-M   'P 1'
#
loop_
_entity.id
_entity.type
_entity.pdbx_description
1 polymer ?
#
loop_
_entity_poly.entity_id
_entity_poly.type
_entity_poly.pdbx_seq_one_letter_code
_entity_poly.pdbx_strand_id
1 'polypeptide(L)'
;MSSKNGRDCTLSTLSLSSDRAFVSTAVFLKSAASPADFPADTGREVAFVGRSNSGKSTAVNLVTGARKLARVSKTPGRTQLLNFFSLGEDRRLVDLPGYGFARVAPEVQARWRKSLETYLSERASLAGLVVTMDIRRGLTDLDDLLLRWLEPRALPVAVLLTKADKLSRGAAIGQERALAGKLGPGIRLTRFSALTGDGVDEAQAWIEGWLGGAK
;
A
#
# COMPACT_ATOMS: atom_id res chain seq x y z
N MET A 1 -59.72 35.19 -4.01
CA MET A 1 -58.37 35.62 -4.45
C MET A 1 -57.37 34.80 -3.67
N SER A 2 -56.81 33.84 -4.32
CA SER A 2 -56.03 32.79 -3.69
C SER A 2 -54.58 32.94 -4.16
N SER A 3 -53.63 33.13 -3.23
CA SER A 3 -52.23 33.16 -3.50
C SER A 3 -51.61 31.88 -2.97
N LYS A 4 -51.11 31.04 -3.89
CA LYS A 4 -50.33 29.83 -3.58
C LYS A 4 -48.85 30.19 -3.52
N ASN A 5 -48.28 30.10 -2.34
CA ASN A 5 -46.81 30.10 -2.17
C ASN A 5 -46.24 28.73 -2.55
N GLY A 6 -45.57 28.66 -3.68
CA GLY A 6 -44.69 27.55 -4.03
C GLY A 6 -43.39 27.69 -3.25
N ARG A 7 -43.05 26.72 -2.44
CA ARG A 7 -41.71 26.56 -1.88
C ARG A 7 -40.88 25.73 -2.83
N ASP A 8 -39.97 26.37 -3.55
CA ASP A 8 -38.93 25.69 -4.29
C ASP A 8 -37.97 25.03 -3.29
N CYS A 9 -38.01 23.72 -3.23
CA CYS A 9 -37.09 22.89 -2.54
C CYS A 9 -35.96 22.57 -3.54
N THR A 10 -34.97 23.44 -3.62
CA THR A 10 -33.70 23.14 -4.36
C THR A 10 -32.93 22.10 -3.56
N LEU A 11 -33.08 20.85 -3.94
CA LEU A 11 -32.20 19.77 -3.55
C LEU A 11 -30.79 20.09 -4.08
N SER A 12 -29.92 20.56 -3.20
CA SER A 12 -28.48 20.58 -3.47
C SER A 12 -28.02 19.13 -3.55
N THR A 13 -27.87 18.65 -4.77
CA THR A 13 -27.13 17.42 -5.06
C THR A 13 -25.68 17.65 -4.64
N LEU A 14 -25.35 17.14 -3.45
CA LEU A 14 -23.95 16.96 -3.04
C LEU A 14 -23.29 16.05 -4.07
N SER A 15 -22.42 16.63 -4.89
CA SER A 15 -21.56 15.89 -5.81
C SER A 15 -20.46 15.19 -5.01
N LEU A 16 -20.75 13.97 -4.57
CA LEU A 16 -19.83 13.03 -3.95
C LEU A 16 -19.30 12.09 -5.03
N SER A 17 -18.51 12.55 -6.01
CA SER A 17 -17.98 11.59 -6.98
C SER A 17 -16.71 11.94 -7.74
N SER A 18 -15.99 13.03 -7.45
CA SER A 18 -14.77 13.32 -8.21
C SER A 18 -13.45 12.86 -7.56
N ASP A 19 -13.40 12.59 -6.26
CA ASP A 19 -12.15 12.36 -5.54
C ASP A 19 -11.67 10.89 -5.47
N ARG A 20 -12.54 9.93 -5.79
CA ARG A 20 -12.17 8.50 -5.81
C ARG A 20 -11.46 8.02 -7.07
N ALA A 21 -11.31 8.85 -8.08
CA ALA A 21 -10.84 8.45 -9.41
C ALA A 21 -9.31 8.29 -9.52
N PHE A 22 -8.55 8.87 -8.61
CA PHE A 22 -7.11 9.06 -8.80
C PHE A 22 -6.31 7.75 -8.70
N VAL A 23 -6.51 6.95 -7.66
CA VAL A 23 -5.79 5.66 -7.50
C VAL A 23 -6.36 4.58 -8.42
N SER A 24 -7.59 4.75 -8.91
CA SER A 24 -8.27 3.77 -9.78
C SER A 24 -7.80 3.80 -11.24
N THR A 25 -6.97 4.76 -11.64
CA THR A 25 -6.39 4.84 -13.00
C THR A 25 -5.08 4.09 -13.17
N ALA A 26 -4.66 3.30 -12.19
CA ALA A 26 -3.38 2.62 -12.18
C ALA A 26 -3.20 1.70 -13.39
N VAL A 27 -2.15 1.93 -14.17
CA VAL A 27 -1.75 1.09 -15.30
C VAL A 27 -0.32 0.58 -15.11
N PHE A 28 -0.06 -0.66 -15.53
CA PHE A 28 1.28 -1.21 -15.48
C PHE A 28 2.24 -0.38 -16.34
N LEU A 29 3.35 0.06 -15.75
CA LEU A 29 4.38 0.82 -16.44
C LEU A 29 5.54 -0.07 -16.86
N LYS A 30 6.22 -0.68 -15.91
CA LYS A 30 7.34 -1.61 -16.16
C LYS A 30 7.69 -2.43 -14.91
N SER A 31 8.45 -3.51 -15.13
CA SER A 31 9.13 -4.24 -14.06
C SER A 31 10.63 -3.95 -14.10
N ALA A 32 11.27 -3.88 -12.94
CA ALA A 32 12.69 -3.64 -12.79
C ALA A 32 13.36 -4.74 -11.97
N ALA A 33 14.46 -5.27 -12.47
CA ALA A 33 15.29 -6.28 -11.79
C ALA A 33 16.46 -5.63 -11.03
N SER A 34 16.90 -4.45 -11.45
CA SER A 34 18.03 -3.71 -10.90
C SER A 34 17.74 -2.22 -10.84
N PRO A 35 18.51 -1.44 -10.06
CA PRO A 35 18.36 0.02 -10.01
C PRO A 35 18.47 0.72 -11.38
N ALA A 36 19.26 0.18 -12.31
CA ALA A 36 19.41 0.71 -13.66
C ALA A 36 18.10 0.63 -14.48
N ASP A 37 17.18 -0.26 -14.09
CA ASP A 37 15.90 -0.45 -14.78
C ASP A 37 14.79 0.44 -14.19
N PHE A 38 15.05 1.17 -13.11
CA PHE A 38 14.03 2.01 -12.49
C PHE A 38 13.58 3.12 -13.45
N PRO A 39 12.33 3.57 -13.38
CA PRO A 39 11.90 4.79 -14.05
C PRO A 39 12.71 5.99 -13.55
N ALA A 40 12.67 7.11 -14.30
CA ALA A 40 13.27 8.37 -13.83
C ALA A 40 12.84 8.68 -12.39
N ASP A 41 13.78 9.15 -11.57
CA ASP A 41 13.53 9.45 -10.15
C ASP A 41 12.89 10.83 -9.99
N THR A 42 11.71 10.98 -10.58
CA THR A 42 10.89 12.20 -10.58
C THR A 42 9.49 11.91 -10.08
N GLY A 43 8.75 12.93 -9.70
CA GLY A 43 7.38 12.79 -9.24
C GLY A 43 7.28 12.20 -7.83
N ARG A 44 6.25 11.42 -7.56
CA ARG A 44 5.98 10.82 -6.24
C ARG A 44 5.59 9.35 -6.37
N GLU A 45 6.15 8.55 -5.49
CA GLU A 45 5.91 7.11 -5.44
C GLU A 45 5.42 6.69 -4.06
N VAL A 46 4.46 5.78 -4.03
CA VAL A 46 4.10 5.03 -2.82
C VAL A 46 4.37 3.56 -3.08
N ALA A 47 5.20 2.96 -2.24
CA ALA A 47 5.57 1.57 -2.40
C ALA A 47 4.80 0.65 -1.45
N PHE A 48 4.51 -0.55 -1.92
CA PHE A 48 3.95 -1.65 -1.14
C PHE A 48 5.01 -2.70 -0.88
N VAL A 49 5.15 -3.08 0.37
CA VAL A 49 6.08 -4.13 0.79
C VAL A 49 5.40 -5.06 1.80
N GLY A 50 5.91 -6.25 1.97
CA GLY A 50 5.40 -7.20 2.96
C GLY A 50 5.98 -8.58 2.74
N ARG A 51 5.81 -9.45 3.73
CA ARG A 51 6.24 -10.84 3.60
C ARG A 51 5.48 -11.56 2.50
N SER A 52 6.10 -12.61 1.99
CA SER A 52 5.41 -13.52 1.09
C SER A 52 4.08 -13.99 1.69
N ASN A 53 3.02 -13.92 0.88
CA ASN A 53 1.66 -14.26 1.29
C ASN A 53 1.06 -13.35 2.40
N SER A 54 1.59 -12.18 2.65
CA SER A 54 1.00 -11.18 3.54
C SER A 54 -0.28 -10.53 2.99
N GLY A 55 -0.65 -10.78 1.73
CA GLY A 55 -1.81 -10.15 1.09
C GLY A 55 -1.47 -8.88 0.30
N LYS A 56 -0.18 -8.58 0.07
CA LYS A 56 0.31 -7.38 -0.62
C LYS A 56 -0.36 -7.15 -2.00
N SER A 57 -0.28 -8.11 -2.91
CA SER A 57 -0.90 -7.96 -4.25
C SER A 57 -2.42 -7.81 -4.18
N THR A 58 -3.06 -8.39 -3.17
CA THR A 58 -4.49 -8.20 -2.93
C THR A 58 -4.77 -6.78 -2.44
N ALA A 59 -3.94 -6.24 -1.54
CA ALA A 59 -4.07 -4.87 -1.07
C ALA A 59 -3.86 -3.87 -2.22
N VAL A 60 -2.81 -4.03 -3.04
CA VAL A 60 -2.58 -3.20 -4.24
C VAL A 60 -3.80 -3.20 -5.15
N ASN A 61 -4.36 -4.37 -5.46
CA ASN A 61 -5.52 -4.48 -6.34
C ASN A 61 -6.77 -3.80 -5.75
N LEU A 62 -6.98 -3.91 -4.44
CA LEU A 62 -8.14 -3.29 -3.77
C LEU A 62 -8.03 -1.77 -3.72
N VAL A 63 -6.90 -1.23 -3.29
CA VAL A 63 -6.72 0.22 -3.21
C VAL A 63 -6.77 0.90 -4.57
N THR A 64 -6.40 0.16 -5.64
CA THR A 64 -6.50 0.66 -7.02
C THR A 64 -7.84 0.37 -7.68
N GLY A 65 -8.76 -0.36 -7.03
CA GLY A 65 -9.99 -0.82 -7.66
C GLY A 65 -9.78 -1.80 -8.83
N ALA A 66 -8.56 -2.22 -9.08
CA ALA A 66 -8.20 -3.07 -10.21
C ALA A 66 -8.28 -4.56 -9.83
N ARG A 67 -8.90 -5.38 -10.69
CA ARG A 67 -9.05 -6.82 -10.39
C ARG A 67 -7.77 -7.63 -10.54
N LYS A 68 -6.77 -7.19 -11.31
CA LYS A 68 -5.57 -7.95 -11.67
C LYS A 68 -4.35 -7.07 -11.98
N LEU A 69 -4.23 -5.90 -11.37
CA LEU A 69 -3.08 -5.02 -11.60
C LEU A 69 -1.80 -5.68 -11.07
N ALA A 70 -1.77 -6.00 -9.79
CA ALA A 70 -0.70 -6.81 -9.20
C ALA A 70 -1.07 -8.30 -9.29
N ARG A 71 -0.13 -9.10 -9.80
CA ARG A 71 -0.37 -10.55 -9.93
C ARG A 71 -0.29 -11.22 -8.56
N VAL A 72 -1.39 -11.85 -8.15
CA VAL A 72 -1.39 -12.72 -6.98
C VAL A 72 -0.73 -14.05 -7.37
N SER A 73 0.53 -14.24 -6.99
CA SER A 73 1.23 -15.51 -7.19
C SER A 73 1.06 -16.40 -5.97
N LYS A 74 0.61 -17.64 -6.19
CA LYS A 74 0.60 -18.68 -5.15
C LYS A 74 1.97 -19.37 -5.00
N THR A 75 2.87 -19.18 -5.97
CA THR A 75 4.20 -19.80 -5.97
C THR A 75 5.21 -18.85 -5.34
N PRO A 76 5.83 -19.21 -4.21
CA PRO A 76 6.88 -18.42 -3.58
C PRO A 76 8.07 -18.21 -4.53
N GLY A 77 8.67 -17.01 -4.54
CA GLY A 77 9.89 -16.73 -5.30
C GLY A 77 9.71 -16.30 -6.77
N ARG A 78 8.48 -16.22 -7.27
CA ARG A 78 8.24 -15.87 -8.68
C ARG A 78 8.31 -14.35 -8.98
N THR A 79 8.09 -13.49 -8.01
CA THR A 79 8.11 -12.03 -8.19
C THR A 79 9.35 -11.48 -7.49
N GLN A 80 10.46 -11.42 -8.23
CA GLN A 80 11.73 -10.84 -7.77
C GLN A 80 11.94 -9.42 -8.32
N LEU A 81 10.95 -8.91 -9.06
CA LEU A 81 11.00 -7.63 -9.73
C LEU A 81 10.20 -6.57 -8.94
N LEU A 82 10.68 -5.35 -8.97
CA LEU A 82 9.89 -4.19 -8.58
C LEU A 82 8.94 -3.89 -9.72
N ASN A 83 7.64 -3.81 -9.45
CA ASN A 83 6.65 -3.50 -10.47
C ASN A 83 6.15 -2.07 -10.26
N PHE A 84 6.34 -1.24 -11.26
CA PHE A 84 5.91 0.14 -11.28
C PHE A 84 4.57 0.27 -12.01
N PHE A 85 3.64 0.99 -11.41
CA PHE A 85 2.33 1.31 -11.97
C PHE A 85 2.17 2.82 -12.01
N SER A 86 1.84 3.36 -13.18
CA SER A 86 1.56 4.78 -13.36
C SER A 86 0.14 5.10 -12.90
N LEU A 87 0.00 6.23 -12.22
CA LEU A 87 -1.27 6.86 -11.86
C LEU A 87 -1.51 8.18 -12.61
N GLY A 88 -0.70 8.45 -13.65
CA GLY A 88 -0.67 9.73 -14.32
C GLY A 88 0.16 10.79 -13.58
N GLU A 89 0.46 11.90 -14.26
CA GLU A 89 1.10 13.10 -13.68
C GLU A 89 2.31 12.82 -12.77
N ASP A 90 3.25 11.98 -13.22
CA ASP A 90 4.45 11.59 -12.46
C ASP A 90 4.17 10.93 -11.09
N ARG A 91 2.99 10.33 -10.93
CA ARG A 91 2.61 9.59 -9.72
C ARG A 91 2.64 8.09 -9.98
N ARG A 92 3.19 7.34 -9.05
CA ARG A 92 3.35 5.89 -9.22
C ARG A 92 3.02 5.12 -7.94
N LEU A 93 2.46 3.93 -8.13
CA LEU A 93 2.51 2.87 -7.11
C LEU A 93 3.63 1.90 -7.48
N VAL A 94 4.30 1.35 -6.47
CA VAL A 94 5.38 0.39 -6.66
C VAL A 94 5.11 -0.86 -5.83
N ASP A 95 4.93 -2.00 -6.50
CA ASP A 95 4.81 -3.29 -5.83
C ASP A 95 6.20 -3.90 -5.66
N LEU A 96 6.74 -3.80 -4.45
CA LEU A 96 8.04 -4.35 -4.11
C LEU A 96 7.95 -5.88 -3.95
N PRO A 97 9.01 -6.63 -4.26
CA PRO A 97 9.04 -8.06 -4.02
C PRO A 97 8.79 -8.38 -2.53
N GLY A 98 8.05 -9.45 -2.28
CA GLY A 98 7.84 -9.91 -0.90
C GLY A 98 9.14 -10.41 -0.28
N TYR A 99 9.36 -10.16 1.01
CA TYR A 99 10.51 -10.69 1.75
C TYR A 99 10.18 -12.00 2.50
N GLY A 100 11.22 -12.68 3.02
CA GLY A 100 11.07 -13.89 3.82
C GLY A 100 10.90 -15.17 3.00
N PHE A 101 11.40 -15.20 1.76
CA PHE A 101 11.46 -16.43 0.98
C PHE A 101 12.64 -17.31 1.41
N ALA A 102 12.35 -18.51 1.93
CA ALA A 102 13.37 -19.49 2.36
C ALA A 102 13.95 -20.33 1.21
N ARG A 103 13.47 -20.17 -0.05
CA ARG A 103 13.78 -21.08 -1.15
C ARG A 103 14.26 -20.38 -2.42
N VAL A 104 15.16 -19.43 -2.29
CA VAL A 104 15.77 -18.75 -3.44
C VAL A 104 17.28 -18.89 -3.32
N ALA A 105 17.98 -19.08 -4.46
CA ALA A 105 19.44 -19.16 -4.47
C ALA A 105 20.07 -17.93 -3.81
N PRO A 106 21.13 -18.08 -3.00
CA PRO A 106 21.73 -16.99 -2.23
C PRO A 106 22.08 -15.76 -3.09
N GLU A 107 22.59 -15.96 -4.31
CA GLU A 107 22.97 -14.89 -5.23
C GLU A 107 21.77 -14.06 -5.70
N VAL A 108 20.65 -14.74 -5.93
CA VAL A 108 19.39 -14.09 -6.32
C VAL A 108 18.83 -13.30 -5.15
N GLN A 109 18.91 -13.86 -3.94
CA GLN A 109 18.49 -13.19 -2.72
C GLN A 109 19.35 -11.95 -2.44
N ALA A 110 20.66 -12.02 -2.67
CA ALA A 110 21.57 -10.89 -2.48
C ALA A 110 21.28 -9.74 -3.47
N ARG A 111 21.06 -10.03 -4.77
CA ARG A 111 20.69 -9.02 -5.77
C ARG A 111 19.37 -8.35 -5.42
N TRP A 112 18.38 -9.14 -5.07
CA TRP A 112 17.07 -8.64 -4.66
C TRP A 112 17.16 -7.72 -3.43
N ARG A 113 17.90 -8.16 -2.40
CA ARG A 113 18.13 -7.35 -1.19
C ARG A 113 18.77 -6.01 -1.56
N LYS A 114 19.84 -6.02 -2.38
CA LYS A 114 20.52 -4.82 -2.83
C LYS A 114 19.57 -3.87 -3.58
N SER A 115 18.75 -4.37 -4.51
CA SER A 115 17.78 -3.55 -5.24
C SER A 115 16.71 -2.94 -4.33
N LEU A 116 16.24 -3.71 -3.34
CA LEU A 116 15.27 -3.22 -2.35
C LEU A 116 15.91 -2.16 -1.42
N GLU A 117 17.13 -2.41 -0.94
CA GLU A 117 17.89 -1.48 -0.11
C GLU A 117 18.12 -0.16 -0.86
N THR A 118 18.65 -0.21 -2.09
CA THR A 118 18.86 0.98 -2.93
C THR A 118 17.53 1.73 -3.15
N TYR A 119 16.44 1.03 -3.49
CA TYR A 119 15.15 1.66 -3.68
C TYR A 119 14.65 2.35 -2.41
N LEU A 120 14.70 1.68 -1.27
CA LEU A 120 14.21 2.22 0.00
C LEU A 120 15.11 3.31 0.58
N SER A 121 16.43 3.26 0.36
CA SER A 121 17.38 4.22 0.93
C SER A 121 17.64 5.43 0.05
N GLU A 122 17.66 5.29 -1.28
CA GLU A 122 18.16 6.31 -2.20
C GLU A 122 17.05 6.97 -3.05
N ARG A 123 15.90 6.30 -3.25
CA ARG A 123 14.85 6.79 -4.14
C ARG A 123 14.25 8.10 -3.64
N ALA A 124 14.50 9.22 -4.35
CA ALA A 124 14.04 10.54 -3.96
C ALA A 124 12.52 10.71 -4.17
N SER A 125 11.97 10.12 -5.21
CA SER A 125 10.52 10.15 -5.50
C SER A 125 9.69 9.33 -4.52
N LEU A 126 10.29 8.46 -3.66
CA LEU A 126 9.56 7.67 -2.67
C LEU A 126 8.99 8.57 -1.57
N ALA A 127 7.66 8.71 -1.56
CA ALA A 127 6.91 9.60 -0.69
C ALA A 127 6.18 8.91 0.47
N GLY A 128 6.08 7.57 0.43
CA GLY A 128 5.45 6.79 1.49
C GLY A 128 5.57 5.29 1.27
N LEU A 129 5.45 4.53 2.36
CA LEU A 129 5.53 3.07 2.33
C LEU A 129 4.30 2.43 2.99
N VAL A 130 3.70 1.48 2.31
CA VAL A 130 2.63 0.62 2.82
C VAL A 130 3.19 -0.76 3.11
N VAL A 131 3.19 -1.16 4.37
CA VAL A 131 3.64 -2.47 4.82
C VAL A 131 2.43 -3.38 5.06
N THR A 132 2.36 -4.53 4.40
CA THR A 132 1.29 -5.50 4.60
C THR A 132 1.72 -6.61 5.54
N MET A 133 0.97 -6.81 6.62
CA MET A 133 1.20 -7.84 7.63
C MET A 133 -0.05 -8.71 7.81
N ASP A 134 0.09 -10.03 7.81
CA ASP A 134 -1.02 -10.92 8.16
C ASP A 134 -1.33 -10.77 9.64
N ILE A 135 -2.52 -10.30 9.99
CA ILE A 135 -2.94 -9.99 11.36
C ILE A 135 -2.75 -11.16 12.33
N ARG A 136 -2.80 -12.39 11.84
CA ARG A 136 -2.63 -13.60 12.65
C ARG A 136 -1.19 -13.87 13.08
N ARG A 137 -0.22 -13.22 12.40
CA ARG A 137 1.23 -13.44 12.63
C ARG A 137 1.87 -12.34 13.46
N GLY A 138 1.27 -11.14 13.42
CA GLY A 138 1.83 -9.96 14.10
C GLY A 138 3.17 -9.50 13.48
N LEU A 139 3.88 -8.68 14.25
CA LEU A 139 5.22 -8.18 13.89
C LEU A 139 6.25 -9.32 13.98
N THR A 140 7.03 -9.49 12.94
CA THR A 140 8.14 -10.45 12.89
C THR A 140 9.47 -9.70 12.86
N ASP A 141 10.59 -10.40 13.17
CA ASP A 141 11.93 -9.80 13.15
C ASP A 141 12.28 -9.15 11.82
N LEU A 142 11.80 -9.71 10.70
CA LEU A 142 12.01 -9.13 9.37
C LEU A 142 11.17 -7.87 9.13
N ASP A 143 9.98 -7.80 9.70
CA ASP A 143 9.14 -6.59 9.65
C ASP A 143 9.79 -5.48 10.49
N ASP A 144 10.28 -5.81 11.68
CA ASP A 144 10.98 -4.90 12.58
C ASP A 144 12.28 -4.37 11.93
N LEU A 145 13.07 -5.24 11.34
CA LEU A 145 14.28 -4.86 10.60
C LEU A 145 13.97 -3.89 9.45
N LEU A 146 12.91 -4.15 8.67
CA LEU A 146 12.48 -3.26 7.59
C LEU A 146 12.11 -1.88 8.13
N LEU A 147 11.32 -1.82 9.22
CA LEU A 147 10.88 -0.56 9.81
C LEU A 147 12.07 0.25 10.33
N ARG A 148 13.05 -0.39 10.98
CA ARG A 148 14.29 0.27 11.43
C ARG A 148 15.13 0.83 10.28
N TRP A 149 15.17 0.18 9.13
CA TRP A 149 15.87 0.72 7.95
C TRP A 149 15.25 2.02 7.42
N LEU A 150 13.98 2.25 7.70
CA LEU A 150 13.26 3.44 7.24
C LEU A 150 13.34 4.62 8.22
N GLU A 151 13.66 4.38 9.49
CA GLU A 151 13.74 5.42 10.52
C GLU A 151 14.59 6.64 10.09
N PRO A 152 15.82 6.45 9.51
CA PRO A 152 16.66 7.60 9.15
C PRO A 152 16.05 8.50 8.07
N ARG A 153 15.11 8.00 7.27
CA ARG A 153 14.49 8.74 6.17
C ARG A 153 13.27 9.57 6.58
N ALA A 154 12.77 9.42 7.80
CA ALA A 154 11.51 10.01 8.24
C ALA A 154 10.36 9.80 7.23
N LEU A 155 10.39 8.67 6.50
CA LEU A 155 9.40 8.34 5.48
C LEU A 155 8.06 8.02 6.14
N PRO A 156 6.93 8.58 5.68
CA PRO A 156 5.62 8.17 6.15
C PRO A 156 5.38 6.67 5.91
N VAL A 157 4.98 5.95 6.95
CA VAL A 157 4.72 4.50 6.89
C VAL A 157 3.30 4.20 7.35
N ALA A 158 2.62 3.31 6.63
CA ALA A 158 1.36 2.72 7.05
C ALA A 158 1.46 1.19 7.07
N VAL A 159 0.89 0.58 8.10
CA VAL A 159 0.78 -0.87 8.23
C VAL A 159 -0.67 -1.28 8.00
N LEU A 160 -0.88 -2.16 7.02
CA LEU A 160 -2.16 -2.81 6.77
C LEU A 160 -2.15 -4.21 7.41
N LEU A 161 -2.95 -4.40 8.47
CA LEU A 161 -3.16 -5.71 9.09
C LEU A 161 -4.13 -6.52 8.24
N THR A 162 -3.60 -7.18 7.23
CA THR A 162 -4.37 -7.92 6.24
C THR A 162 -5.05 -9.16 6.82
N LYS A 163 -6.07 -9.66 6.12
CA LYS A 163 -6.84 -10.85 6.49
C LYS A 163 -7.53 -10.70 7.85
N ALA A 164 -7.97 -9.48 8.18
CA ALA A 164 -8.66 -9.20 9.43
C ALA A 164 -9.95 -10.04 9.59
N ASP A 165 -10.58 -10.42 8.46
CA ASP A 165 -11.72 -11.33 8.38
C ASP A 165 -11.44 -12.76 8.91
N LYS A 166 -10.21 -13.13 9.12
CA LYS A 166 -9.82 -14.46 9.65
C LYS A 166 -9.82 -14.51 11.19
N LEU A 167 -10.10 -13.41 11.85
CA LEU A 167 -10.23 -13.31 13.29
C LEU A 167 -11.63 -12.81 13.67
N SER A 168 -12.08 -13.14 14.87
CA SER A 168 -13.26 -12.46 15.41
C SER A 168 -12.97 -10.98 15.62
N ARG A 169 -14.00 -10.14 15.62
CA ARG A 169 -13.87 -8.68 15.80
C ARG A 169 -13.04 -8.31 17.05
N GLY A 170 -13.33 -8.98 18.19
CA GLY A 170 -12.58 -8.73 19.43
C GLY A 170 -11.12 -9.12 19.33
N ALA A 171 -10.81 -10.28 18.73
CA ALA A 171 -9.45 -10.73 18.52
C ALA A 171 -8.68 -9.81 17.55
N ALA A 172 -9.31 -9.33 16.48
CA ALA A 172 -8.70 -8.40 15.53
C ALA A 172 -8.36 -7.07 16.21
N ILE A 173 -9.26 -6.50 17.02
CA ILE A 173 -9.01 -5.28 17.80
C ILE A 173 -7.86 -5.49 18.81
N GLY A 174 -7.84 -6.65 19.49
CA GLY A 174 -6.77 -6.99 20.42
C GLY A 174 -5.40 -7.04 19.74
N GLN A 175 -5.31 -7.67 18.58
CA GLN A 175 -4.07 -7.74 17.79
C GLN A 175 -3.62 -6.36 17.30
N GLU A 176 -4.53 -5.54 16.81
CA GLU A 176 -4.24 -4.18 16.39
C GLU A 176 -3.65 -3.34 17.52
N ARG A 177 -4.27 -3.37 18.72
CA ARG A 177 -3.78 -2.66 19.90
C ARG A 177 -2.40 -3.16 20.36
N ALA A 178 -2.21 -4.47 20.38
CA ALA A 178 -0.93 -5.08 20.75
C ALA A 178 0.19 -4.69 19.79
N LEU A 179 -0.13 -4.55 18.50
CA LEU A 179 0.85 -4.13 17.51
C LEU A 179 1.10 -2.62 17.55
N ALA A 180 0.07 -1.80 17.74
CA ALA A 180 0.21 -0.35 17.90
C ALA A 180 1.19 0.01 19.02
N GLY A 181 1.18 -0.75 20.12
CA GLY A 181 2.13 -0.55 21.22
C GLY A 181 3.59 -0.94 20.91
N LYS A 182 3.82 -1.67 19.81
CA LYS A 182 5.18 -2.10 19.39
C LYS A 182 5.74 -1.27 18.24
N LEU A 183 4.89 -0.62 17.49
CA LEU A 183 5.28 0.24 16.37
C LEU A 183 5.73 1.61 16.88
N GLY A 184 6.71 2.19 16.21
CA GLY A 184 7.20 3.53 16.53
C GLY A 184 6.13 4.62 16.34
N PRO A 185 6.29 5.78 16.98
CA PRO A 185 5.39 6.91 16.81
C PRO A 185 5.37 7.37 15.34
N GLY A 186 4.18 7.72 14.86
CA GLY A 186 3.99 8.19 13.47
C GLY A 186 3.71 7.10 12.44
N ILE A 187 3.81 5.82 12.79
CA ILE A 187 3.38 4.73 11.92
C ILE A 187 1.85 4.62 11.99
N ARG A 188 1.21 4.74 10.83
CA ARG A 188 -0.24 4.55 10.69
C ARG A 188 -0.55 3.07 10.67
N LEU A 189 -1.67 2.67 11.29
CA LEU A 189 -2.07 1.27 11.40
C LEU A 189 -3.57 1.15 11.19
N THR A 190 -3.99 0.18 10.34
CA THR A 190 -5.40 -0.18 10.21
C THR A 190 -5.56 -1.66 9.94
N ARG A 191 -6.71 -2.20 10.34
CA ARG A 191 -7.15 -3.54 9.93
C ARG A 191 -7.57 -3.50 8.47
N PHE A 192 -7.22 -4.52 7.72
CA PHE A 192 -7.47 -4.60 6.30
C PHE A 192 -8.06 -5.96 5.90
N SER A 193 -9.19 -5.95 5.22
CA SER A 193 -9.85 -7.16 4.73
C SER A 193 -10.28 -7.04 3.28
N ALA A 194 -9.81 -7.95 2.46
CA ALA A 194 -10.26 -8.06 1.07
C ALA A 194 -11.67 -8.60 0.93
N LEU A 195 -12.19 -9.25 1.96
CA LEU A 195 -13.54 -9.83 1.96
C LEU A 195 -14.59 -8.80 2.34
N THR A 196 -14.32 -7.97 3.36
CA THR A 196 -15.26 -7.00 3.90
C THR A 196 -15.05 -5.58 3.38
N GLY A 197 -13.88 -5.27 2.81
CA GLY A 197 -13.50 -3.92 2.41
C GLY A 197 -12.95 -3.06 3.55
N ASP A 198 -12.85 -3.61 4.77
CA ASP A 198 -12.34 -2.86 5.92
C ASP A 198 -10.94 -2.33 5.64
N GLY A 199 -10.69 -1.06 5.98
CA GLY A 199 -9.40 -0.39 5.88
C GLY A 199 -8.99 0.05 4.47
N VAL A 200 -9.83 -0.16 3.46
CA VAL A 200 -9.52 0.24 2.07
C VAL A 200 -9.55 1.76 1.92
N ASP A 201 -10.59 2.42 2.43
CA ASP A 201 -10.77 3.87 2.33
C ASP A 201 -9.65 4.61 3.08
N GLU A 202 -9.23 4.13 4.27
CA GLU A 202 -8.12 4.70 5.03
C GLU A 202 -6.79 4.54 4.27
N ALA A 203 -6.54 3.35 3.70
CA ALA A 203 -5.34 3.10 2.92
C ALA A 203 -5.28 4.01 1.68
N GLN A 204 -6.39 4.18 0.98
CA GLN A 204 -6.49 5.08 -0.17
C GLN A 204 -6.20 6.53 0.25
N ALA A 205 -6.84 7.03 1.31
CA ALA A 205 -6.64 8.40 1.81
C ALA A 205 -5.17 8.67 2.17
N TRP A 206 -4.48 7.72 2.79
CA TRP A 206 -3.05 7.86 3.10
C TRP A 206 -2.20 7.92 1.84
N ILE A 207 -2.44 7.02 0.89
CA ILE A 207 -1.70 6.96 -0.39
C ILE A 207 -1.90 8.25 -1.18
N GLU A 208 -3.14 8.72 -1.31
CA GLU A 208 -3.48 9.97 -2.00
C GLU A 208 -2.80 11.17 -1.35
N GLY A 209 -2.85 11.27 -0.02
CA GLY A 209 -2.17 12.32 0.73
C GLY A 209 -0.66 12.33 0.48
N TRP A 210 -0.01 11.17 0.43
CA TRP A 210 1.43 11.06 0.15
C TRP A 210 1.78 11.34 -1.31
N LEU A 211 0.91 11.01 -2.24
CA LEU A 211 1.10 11.33 -3.66
C LEU A 211 0.77 12.77 -4.01
N GLY A 212 0.39 13.61 -3.04
CA GLY A 212 -0.03 14.98 -3.27
C GLY A 212 -1.41 15.02 -3.89
N GLY A 213 -2.39 14.40 -3.22
CA GLY A 213 -3.80 14.45 -3.60
C GLY A 213 -4.25 15.87 -3.87
N ALA A 214 -5.25 16.04 -4.72
CA ALA A 214 -5.79 17.34 -5.09
C ALA A 214 -6.03 18.22 -3.83
N LYS A 215 -5.47 19.44 -3.87
CA LYS A 215 -5.73 20.46 -2.87
C LYS A 215 -7.19 20.88 -2.94
#